data_def3fec15f8b6b02d4d8c4240fd56cdc
#
_entry.id   def3fec15f8b6b02d4d8c4240fd56cdc
#
_cell.length_a   1.000
_cell.length_b   1.000
_cell.length_c   1.000
_cell.angle_alpha   90.00
_cell.angle_beta   90.00
_cell.angle_gamma   90.00
#
_symmetry.space_group_name_H-M   'P 1'
#
loop_
_entity.id
_entity.type
_entity.pdbx_description
1 polymer ?
#
loop_
_entity_poly.entity_id
_entity_poly.type
_entity_poly.pdbx_seq_one_letter_code
_entity_poly.pdbx_strand_id
1 'polypeptide(L)'
;MLNFYKTIDGKVSQIHAVEDGCWVCAICPTEPEVRYLVDVLGLEQDFVRAALDEEESSRVESEEEQTLVIVDVPTAERQDEEKTVVYSTMPMAIITNNRFITTVCLRENAVISELSQGLVKNIQTHLRTQFLLNILLRIATRFLQYLKQIDKISYTTENLLHQTMRNKELIQILGLEKSLVYFSTSLKSTEVTLEKILRGRIIKLYDADEELLEDVIIEVKQA
;
A
#
# COMPACT_ATOMS: atom_id res chain seq x y z
N MET A 1 6.72 2.87 -14.72
CA MET A 1 5.70 2.22 -15.59
C MET A 1 4.33 2.75 -15.24
N LEU A 2 3.59 3.26 -16.22
CA LEU A 2 2.27 3.85 -16.05
C LEU A 2 1.21 2.98 -16.74
N ASN A 3 0.21 2.53 -15.99
CA ASN A 3 -0.89 1.70 -16.45
C ASN A 3 -2.24 2.29 -16.02
N PHE A 4 -3.27 2.00 -16.79
CA PHE A 4 -4.63 2.46 -16.52
C PHE A 4 -5.57 1.27 -16.40
N TYR A 5 -6.45 1.30 -15.41
CA TYR A 5 -7.40 0.24 -15.14
C TYR A 5 -8.80 0.79 -14.91
N LYS A 6 -9.81 0.03 -15.26
CA LYS A 6 -11.21 0.36 -14.99
C LYS A 6 -11.98 -0.90 -14.67
N THR A 7 -12.96 -0.80 -13.81
CA THR A 7 -13.89 -1.91 -13.58
C THR A 7 -14.87 -2.00 -14.74
N ILE A 8 -14.81 -3.11 -15.47
CA ILE A 8 -15.70 -3.46 -16.59
C ILE A 8 -16.33 -4.82 -16.25
N ASP A 9 -17.65 -4.91 -16.29
CA ASP A 9 -18.40 -6.13 -15.96
C ASP A 9 -18.00 -6.77 -14.61
N GLY A 10 -17.75 -5.91 -13.61
CA GLY A 10 -17.40 -6.34 -12.25
C GLY A 10 -15.96 -6.80 -12.06
N LYS A 11 -15.08 -6.64 -13.06
CA LYS A 11 -13.66 -6.97 -12.98
C LYS A 11 -12.80 -5.76 -13.32
N VAL A 12 -11.70 -5.59 -12.59
CA VAL A 12 -10.67 -4.61 -12.92
C VAL A 12 -9.95 -5.08 -14.17
N SER A 13 -9.97 -4.27 -15.22
CA SER A 13 -9.38 -4.56 -16.52
C SER A 13 -8.50 -3.39 -16.97
N GLN A 14 -7.41 -3.70 -17.65
CA GLN A 14 -6.51 -2.67 -18.19
C GLN A 14 -7.17 -1.96 -19.37
N ILE A 15 -7.03 -0.64 -19.40
CA ILE A 15 -7.48 0.23 -20.50
C ILE A 15 -6.29 0.98 -21.11
N HIS A 16 -6.47 1.56 -22.29
CA HIS A 16 -5.37 2.20 -23.04
C HIS A 16 -5.18 3.69 -22.75
N ALA A 17 -6.18 4.35 -22.17
CA ALA A 17 -6.16 5.78 -21.89
C ALA A 17 -6.91 6.09 -20.60
N VAL A 18 -6.62 7.27 -20.02
CA VAL A 18 -7.32 7.75 -18.82
C VAL A 18 -8.76 8.09 -19.17
N GLU A 19 -9.69 7.57 -18.37
CA GLU A 19 -11.12 7.83 -18.43
C GLU A 19 -11.64 8.20 -17.05
N ASP A 20 -12.80 8.84 -17.00
CA ASP A 20 -13.46 9.11 -15.72
C ASP A 20 -13.82 7.80 -15.00
N GLY A 21 -13.51 7.75 -13.70
CA GLY A 21 -13.69 6.56 -12.87
C GLY A 21 -12.65 5.47 -13.07
N CYS A 22 -11.54 5.74 -13.77
CA CYS A 22 -10.43 4.80 -13.87
C CYS A 22 -9.49 4.86 -12.66
N TRP A 23 -8.63 3.88 -12.57
CA TRP A 23 -7.47 3.83 -11.68
C TRP A 23 -6.20 3.99 -12.50
N VAL A 24 -5.42 5.02 -12.17
CA VAL A 24 -4.09 5.28 -12.72
C VAL A 24 -3.06 4.65 -11.79
N CYS A 25 -2.25 3.74 -12.30
CA CYS A 25 -1.25 3.01 -11.53
C CYS A 25 0.15 3.35 -12.02
N ALA A 26 0.92 4.05 -11.19
CA ALA A 26 2.30 4.47 -11.47
C ALA A 26 3.26 3.70 -10.56
N ILE A 27 4.01 2.77 -11.14
CA ILE A 27 5.03 1.97 -10.45
C ILE A 27 6.40 2.40 -10.96
N CYS A 28 7.27 2.85 -10.05
CA CYS A 28 8.60 3.38 -10.40
C CYS A 28 8.53 4.33 -11.63
N PRO A 29 7.71 5.41 -11.56
CA PRO A 29 7.53 6.27 -12.71
C PRO A 29 8.83 6.97 -13.08
N THR A 30 9.09 7.05 -14.38
CA THR A 30 10.17 7.85 -14.96
C THR A 30 9.85 9.34 -14.91
N GLU A 31 10.84 10.21 -15.01
CA GLU A 31 10.60 11.67 -15.04
C GLU A 31 9.61 12.12 -16.14
N PRO A 32 9.59 11.55 -17.37
CA PRO A 32 8.53 11.82 -18.33
C PRO A 32 7.15 11.37 -17.87
N GLU A 33 7.03 10.23 -17.18
CA GLU A 33 5.76 9.74 -16.61
C GLU A 33 5.29 10.62 -15.45
N VAL A 34 6.20 11.10 -14.59
CA VAL A 34 5.89 12.09 -13.55
C VAL A 34 5.36 13.37 -14.16
N ARG A 35 6.02 13.90 -15.20
CA ARG A 35 5.51 15.09 -15.92
C ARG A 35 4.13 14.84 -16.54
N TYR A 36 3.88 13.68 -17.07
CA TYR A 36 2.56 13.33 -17.61
C TYR A 36 1.48 13.35 -16.51
N LEU A 37 1.79 12.80 -15.33
CA LEU A 37 0.88 12.83 -14.17
C LEU A 37 0.57 14.27 -13.74
N VAL A 38 1.56 15.15 -13.73
CA VAL A 38 1.41 16.55 -13.29
C VAL A 38 0.82 17.43 -14.40
N ASP A 39 1.47 17.49 -15.56
CA ASP A 39 1.16 18.47 -16.61
C ASP A 39 -0.09 18.08 -17.43
N VAL A 40 -0.35 16.79 -17.60
CA VAL A 40 -1.47 16.30 -18.44
C VAL A 40 -2.66 15.85 -17.60
N LEU A 41 -2.41 15.11 -16.52
CA LEU A 41 -3.48 14.63 -15.64
C LEU A 41 -3.86 15.63 -14.55
N GLY A 42 -3.05 16.68 -14.33
CA GLY A 42 -3.31 17.75 -13.38
C GLY A 42 -3.15 17.35 -11.92
N LEU A 43 -2.31 16.34 -11.64
CA LEU A 43 -2.02 15.97 -10.25
C LEU A 43 -1.03 16.94 -9.62
N GLU A 44 -1.20 17.22 -8.33
CA GLU A 44 -0.26 18.03 -7.57
C GLU A 44 1.14 17.39 -7.58
N GLN A 45 2.15 18.20 -7.95
CA GLN A 45 3.52 17.72 -8.11
C GLN A 45 4.08 17.15 -6.80
N ASP A 46 3.81 17.82 -5.68
CA ASP A 46 4.31 17.43 -4.37
C ASP A 46 3.66 16.11 -3.92
N PHE A 47 2.40 15.86 -4.28
CA PHE A 47 1.71 14.60 -4.01
C PHE A 47 2.32 13.44 -4.78
N VAL A 48 2.64 13.65 -6.06
CA VAL A 48 3.27 12.61 -6.89
C VAL A 48 4.68 12.31 -6.39
N ARG A 49 5.45 13.34 -6.03
CA ARG A 49 6.85 13.19 -5.61
C ARG A 49 6.99 12.60 -4.20
N ALA A 50 6.05 12.86 -3.31
CA ALA A 50 6.07 12.32 -1.96
C ALA A 50 6.18 10.78 -1.94
N ALA A 51 5.47 10.08 -2.82
CA ALA A 51 5.57 8.61 -2.91
C ALA A 51 6.88 8.08 -3.50
N LEU A 52 7.74 8.97 -4.00
CA LEU A 52 9.05 8.62 -4.57
C LEU A 52 10.20 8.85 -3.58
N ASP A 53 9.89 9.27 -2.36
CA ASP A 53 10.82 9.31 -1.23
C ASP A 53 10.62 8.03 -0.38
N GLU A 54 11.67 7.22 -0.23
CA GLU A 54 11.60 5.98 0.55
C GLU A 54 11.38 6.22 2.05
N GLU A 55 11.67 7.41 2.56
CA GLU A 55 11.53 7.80 3.97
C GLU A 55 10.24 8.57 4.26
N GLU A 56 9.34 8.70 3.27
CA GLU A 56 8.10 9.44 3.43
C GLU A 56 7.18 8.80 4.47
N SER A 57 6.57 9.64 5.31
CA SER A 57 5.72 9.18 6.42
C SER A 57 4.24 9.12 6.04
N SER A 58 3.52 8.16 6.61
CA SER A 58 2.06 8.04 6.42
C SER A 58 1.36 9.32 6.87
N ARG A 59 0.54 9.90 5.98
CA ARG A 59 -0.25 11.10 6.24
C ARG A 59 -1.45 11.21 5.31
N VAL A 60 -2.34 12.14 5.63
CA VAL A 60 -3.43 12.56 4.76
C VAL A 60 -3.38 14.07 4.60
N GLU A 61 -3.49 14.53 3.36
CA GLU A 61 -3.55 15.94 2.98
C GLU A 61 -4.65 16.17 1.95
N SER A 62 -5.19 17.37 1.92
CA SER A 62 -6.14 17.79 0.89
C SER A 62 -5.74 19.17 0.40
N GLU A 63 -5.58 19.29 -0.90
CA GLU A 63 -5.26 20.53 -1.57
C GLU A 63 -6.17 20.69 -2.79
N GLU A 64 -6.84 21.85 -2.89
CA GLU A 64 -7.85 22.13 -3.90
C GLU A 64 -8.94 21.04 -3.97
N GLU A 65 -9.02 20.31 -5.09
CA GLU A 65 -9.97 19.21 -5.31
C GLU A 65 -9.29 17.84 -5.23
N GLN A 66 -8.06 17.75 -4.70
CA GLN A 66 -7.29 16.54 -4.59
C GLN A 66 -7.08 16.15 -3.14
N THR A 67 -7.10 14.87 -2.87
CA THR A 67 -6.76 14.31 -1.56
C THR A 67 -5.68 13.27 -1.73
N LEU A 68 -4.61 13.44 -0.98
CA LEU A 68 -3.49 12.53 -0.85
C LEU A 68 -3.65 11.70 0.42
N VAL A 69 -3.47 10.39 0.30
CA VAL A 69 -3.26 9.48 1.42
C VAL A 69 -1.96 8.74 1.17
N ILE A 70 -0.97 8.93 2.02
CA ILE A 70 0.27 8.15 2.02
C ILE A 70 0.20 7.14 3.13
N VAL A 71 0.49 5.89 2.79
CA VAL A 71 0.60 4.76 3.72
C VAL A 71 1.75 3.86 3.30
N ASP A 72 2.31 3.16 4.27
CA ASP A 72 3.32 2.15 3.97
C ASP A 72 2.69 0.84 3.50
N VAL A 73 3.26 0.25 2.47
CA VAL A 73 2.90 -1.08 1.96
C VAL A 73 3.98 -2.07 2.37
N PRO A 74 3.63 -3.21 2.99
CA PRO A 74 4.61 -4.22 3.35
C PRO A 74 5.11 -4.94 2.09
N THR A 75 6.42 -5.16 2.04
CA THR A 75 7.11 -5.87 0.97
C THR A 75 7.85 -7.08 1.50
N ALA A 76 8.09 -8.07 0.64
CA ALA A 76 8.87 -9.25 0.96
C ALA A 76 9.81 -9.53 -0.20
N GLU A 77 11.11 -9.44 0.03
CA GLU A 77 12.13 -9.65 -0.99
C GLU A 77 12.97 -10.88 -0.64
N ARG A 78 13.25 -11.71 -1.63
CA ARG A 78 14.12 -12.86 -1.49
C ARG A 78 15.55 -12.42 -1.73
N GLN A 79 16.41 -12.58 -0.73
CA GLN A 79 17.84 -12.45 -0.93
C GLN A 79 18.41 -13.79 -1.39
N ASP A 80 18.82 -13.85 -2.66
CA ASP A 80 19.29 -15.08 -3.31
C ASP A 80 20.56 -15.67 -2.67
N GLU A 81 21.46 -14.82 -2.17
CA GLU A 81 22.71 -15.26 -1.55
C GLU A 81 22.51 -16.04 -0.25
N GLU A 82 21.49 -15.72 0.53
CA GLU A 82 21.25 -16.33 1.84
C GLU A 82 19.99 -17.23 1.88
N LYS A 83 19.20 -17.26 0.81
CA LYS A 83 17.88 -17.92 0.75
C LYS A 83 16.93 -17.46 1.87
N THR A 84 17.12 -16.24 2.36
CA THR A 84 16.29 -15.61 3.38
C THR A 84 15.28 -14.67 2.72
N VAL A 85 14.11 -14.51 3.36
CA VAL A 85 13.13 -13.50 2.98
C VAL A 85 13.30 -12.32 3.92
N VAL A 86 13.51 -11.13 3.37
CA VAL A 86 13.57 -9.87 4.11
C VAL A 86 12.24 -9.16 3.94
N TYR A 87 11.63 -8.78 5.05
CA TYR A 87 10.40 -7.99 5.07
C TYR A 87 10.74 -6.53 5.36
N SER A 88 10.17 -5.64 4.58
CA SER A 88 10.32 -4.19 4.73
C SER A 88 9.02 -3.49 4.39
N THR A 89 9.02 -2.18 4.46
CA THR A 89 7.89 -1.33 4.03
C THR A 89 8.37 -0.31 3.02
N MET A 90 7.46 0.17 2.19
CA MET A 90 7.70 1.30 1.31
C MET A 90 6.45 2.19 1.24
N PRO A 91 6.61 3.51 1.09
CA PRO A 91 5.48 4.40 0.94
C PRO A 91 4.74 4.16 -0.38
N MET A 92 3.45 4.33 -0.33
CA MET A 92 2.56 4.40 -1.49
C MET A 92 1.62 5.58 -1.33
N ALA A 93 1.61 6.48 -2.29
CA ALA A 93 0.60 7.53 -2.36
C ALA A 93 -0.65 7.02 -3.07
N ILE A 94 -1.80 7.37 -2.51
CA ILE A 94 -3.11 7.22 -3.12
C ILE A 94 -3.67 8.64 -3.27
N ILE A 95 -3.79 9.11 -4.51
CA ILE A 95 -4.27 10.46 -4.83
C ILE A 95 -5.66 10.31 -5.45
N THR A 96 -6.65 10.98 -4.87
CA THR A 96 -8.01 11.02 -5.40
C THR A 96 -8.37 12.42 -5.85
N ASN A 97 -9.06 12.53 -6.97
CA ASN A 97 -9.67 13.76 -7.44
C ASN A 97 -11.09 13.50 -7.95
N ASN A 98 -11.74 14.49 -8.57
CA ASN A 98 -13.12 14.37 -9.04
C ASN A 98 -13.29 13.40 -10.23
N ARG A 99 -12.22 12.98 -10.90
CA ARG A 99 -12.28 12.19 -12.12
C ARG A 99 -11.80 10.74 -11.94
N PHE A 100 -10.68 10.54 -11.27
CA PHE A 100 -10.03 9.23 -11.15
C PHE A 100 -9.29 9.09 -9.82
N ILE A 101 -8.77 7.91 -9.57
CA ILE A 101 -7.87 7.61 -8.45
C ILE A 101 -6.50 7.20 -9.00
N THR A 102 -5.43 7.66 -8.35
CA THR A 102 -4.05 7.34 -8.74
C THR A 102 -3.31 6.71 -7.58
N THR A 103 -2.57 5.64 -7.86
CA THR A 103 -1.59 5.10 -6.93
C THR A 103 -0.19 5.30 -7.48
N VAL A 104 0.73 5.78 -6.64
CA VAL A 104 2.14 5.97 -6.98
C VAL A 104 2.99 5.22 -5.96
N CYS A 105 3.93 4.41 -6.41
CA CYS A 105 4.87 3.69 -5.55
C CYS A 105 6.22 3.46 -6.26
N LEU A 106 7.27 3.21 -5.46
CA LEU A 106 8.63 3.01 -5.95
C LEU A 106 8.85 1.65 -6.61
N ARG A 107 8.14 0.62 -6.16
CA ARG A 107 8.30 -0.77 -6.65
C ARG A 107 6.95 -1.44 -6.75
N GLU A 108 6.88 -2.45 -7.61
CA GLU A 108 5.73 -3.35 -7.64
C GLU A 108 5.54 -4.03 -6.28
N ASN A 109 4.30 -4.21 -5.89
CA ASN A 109 3.94 -4.87 -4.64
C ASN A 109 2.71 -5.75 -4.81
N ALA A 110 2.53 -6.67 -3.87
CA ALA A 110 1.48 -7.66 -3.94
C ALA A 110 0.06 -7.07 -3.97
N VAL A 111 -0.16 -5.92 -3.32
CA VAL A 111 -1.48 -5.27 -3.29
C VAL A 111 -1.85 -4.74 -4.68
N ILE A 112 -0.93 -4.03 -5.34
CA ILE A 112 -1.12 -3.52 -6.70
C ILE A 112 -1.30 -4.68 -7.69
N SER A 113 -0.47 -5.73 -7.58
CA SER A 113 -0.57 -6.91 -8.45
C SER A 113 -1.91 -7.63 -8.32
N GLU A 114 -2.43 -7.82 -7.11
CA GLU A 114 -3.74 -8.44 -6.88
C GLU A 114 -4.89 -7.61 -7.47
N LEU A 115 -4.86 -6.30 -7.29
CA LEU A 115 -5.88 -5.39 -7.82
C LEU A 115 -5.83 -5.34 -9.35
N SER A 116 -4.64 -5.18 -9.94
CA SER A 116 -4.46 -5.05 -11.39
C SER A 116 -4.80 -6.33 -12.15
N GLN A 117 -4.59 -7.49 -11.54
CA GLN A 117 -4.97 -8.80 -12.09
C GLN A 117 -6.45 -9.14 -11.89
N GLY A 118 -7.22 -8.28 -11.22
CA GLY A 118 -8.64 -8.52 -10.95
C GLY A 118 -8.90 -9.69 -10.00
N LEU A 119 -7.93 -10.02 -9.13
CA LEU A 119 -8.06 -11.11 -8.14
C LEU A 119 -8.96 -10.72 -6.96
N VAL A 120 -9.15 -9.42 -6.76
CA VAL A 120 -10.02 -8.87 -5.71
C VAL A 120 -11.42 -8.67 -6.28
N LYS A 121 -12.40 -9.33 -5.67
CA LYS A 121 -13.81 -9.25 -6.09
C LYS A 121 -14.47 -7.96 -5.59
N ASN A 122 -15.55 -7.56 -6.27
CA ASN A 122 -16.39 -6.43 -5.90
C ASN A 122 -15.68 -5.06 -5.85
N ILE A 123 -14.58 -4.92 -6.58
CA ILE A 123 -13.88 -3.64 -6.72
C ILE A 123 -14.56 -2.80 -7.80
N GLN A 124 -14.84 -1.53 -7.46
CA GLN A 124 -15.42 -0.55 -8.36
C GLN A 124 -14.51 0.69 -8.41
N THR A 125 -13.75 0.84 -9.47
CA THR A 125 -12.76 1.94 -9.60
C THR A 125 -13.41 3.33 -9.65
N HIS A 126 -14.66 3.43 -10.12
CA HIS A 126 -15.40 4.68 -10.17
C HIS A 126 -15.92 5.14 -8.80
N LEU A 127 -16.07 4.24 -7.82
CA LEU A 127 -16.35 4.54 -6.43
C LEU A 127 -15.03 4.81 -5.69
N ARG A 128 -14.45 5.98 -5.96
CA ARG A 128 -13.08 6.32 -5.58
C ARG A 128 -12.78 6.17 -4.09
N THR A 129 -13.67 6.67 -3.22
CA THR A 129 -13.54 6.52 -1.76
C THR A 129 -13.54 5.05 -1.36
N GLN A 130 -14.50 4.28 -1.84
CA GLN A 130 -14.60 2.85 -1.56
C GLN A 130 -13.39 2.09 -2.12
N PHE A 131 -12.89 2.47 -3.30
CA PHE A 131 -11.70 1.85 -3.88
C PHE A 131 -10.45 2.17 -3.05
N LEU A 132 -10.26 3.42 -2.61
CA LEU A 132 -9.21 3.81 -1.67
C LEU A 132 -9.25 2.96 -0.39
N LEU A 133 -10.42 2.83 0.24
CA LEU A 133 -10.58 2.03 1.46
C LEU A 133 -10.29 0.55 1.23
N ASN A 134 -10.68 0.01 0.07
CA ASN A 134 -10.33 -1.36 -0.31
C ASN A 134 -8.81 -1.55 -0.49
N ILE A 135 -8.09 -0.57 -1.05
CA ILE A 135 -6.63 -0.61 -1.11
C ILE A 135 -6.05 -0.67 0.30
N LEU A 136 -6.50 0.20 1.21
CA LEU A 136 -6.05 0.24 2.61
C LEU A 136 -6.33 -1.08 3.35
N LEU A 137 -7.51 -1.67 3.15
CA LEU A 137 -7.86 -2.98 3.71
C LEU A 137 -6.93 -4.09 3.20
N ARG A 138 -6.56 -4.06 1.91
CA ARG A 138 -5.61 -5.02 1.33
C ARG A 138 -4.21 -4.85 1.90
N ILE A 139 -3.79 -3.61 2.13
CA ILE A 139 -2.50 -3.34 2.81
C ILE A 139 -2.50 -3.93 4.22
N ALA A 140 -3.52 -3.67 5.03
CA ALA A 140 -3.64 -4.22 6.38
C ALA A 140 -3.64 -5.75 6.38
N THR A 141 -4.44 -6.36 5.51
CA THR A 141 -4.48 -7.82 5.34
C THR A 141 -3.11 -8.39 4.93
N ARG A 142 -2.35 -7.67 4.11
CA ARG A 142 -1.00 -8.09 3.69
C ARG A 142 -0.01 -8.03 4.85
N PHE A 143 -0.07 -7.01 5.72
CA PHE A 143 0.71 -6.97 6.95
C PHE A 143 0.44 -8.21 7.81
N LEU A 144 -0.83 -8.55 8.07
CA LEU A 144 -1.20 -9.74 8.84
C LEU A 144 -0.68 -11.04 8.22
N GLN A 145 -0.71 -11.16 6.90
CA GLN A 145 -0.18 -12.34 6.21
C GLN A 145 1.33 -12.47 6.39
N TYR A 146 2.07 -11.36 6.25
CA TYR A 146 3.52 -11.38 6.43
C TYR A 146 3.92 -11.60 7.89
N LEU A 147 3.19 -11.03 8.85
CA LEU A 147 3.40 -11.30 10.28
C LEU A 147 3.25 -12.79 10.61
N LYS A 148 2.22 -13.46 10.07
CA LYS A 148 2.07 -14.91 10.21
C LYS A 148 3.23 -15.71 9.59
N GLN A 149 3.81 -15.21 8.49
CA GLN A 149 4.99 -15.84 7.90
C GLN A 149 6.24 -15.61 8.73
N ILE A 150 6.44 -14.40 9.25
CA ILE A 150 7.54 -14.04 10.16
C ILE A 150 7.49 -14.93 11.40
N ASP A 151 6.34 -15.05 12.04
CA ASP A 151 6.15 -15.89 13.22
C ASP A 151 6.54 -17.36 12.95
N LYS A 152 6.08 -17.94 11.84
CA LYS A 152 6.45 -19.30 11.43
C LYS A 152 7.95 -19.46 11.18
N ILE A 153 8.58 -18.48 10.51
CA ILE A 153 10.02 -18.51 10.23
C ILE A 153 10.80 -18.37 11.54
N SER A 154 10.41 -17.45 12.43
CA SER A 154 11.02 -17.22 13.74
C SER A 154 11.02 -18.51 14.55
N TYR A 155 9.86 -19.15 14.73
CA TYR A 155 9.74 -20.41 15.47
C TYR A 155 10.65 -21.52 14.90
N THR A 156 10.70 -21.65 13.57
CA THR A 156 11.55 -22.68 12.93
C THR A 156 13.03 -22.38 13.15
N THR A 157 13.43 -21.11 13.01
CA THR A 157 14.81 -20.66 13.13
C THR A 157 15.30 -20.77 14.58
N GLU A 158 14.45 -20.44 15.55
CA GLU A 158 14.75 -20.59 16.98
C GLU A 158 15.04 -22.06 17.36
N ASN A 159 14.21 -22.98 16.89
CA ASN A 159 14.42 -24.41 17.11
C ASN A 159 15.73 -24.93 16.47
N LEU A 160 16.10 -24.42 15.29
CA LEU A 160 17.37 -24.74 14.65
C LEU A 160 18.56 -24.13 15.42
N LEU A 161 18.44 -22.89 15.90
CA LEU A 161 19.48 -22.24 16.69
C LEU A 161 19.81 -23.03 17.97
N HIS A 162 18.78 -23.51 18.69
CA HIS A 162 18.98 -24.37 19.88
C HIS A 162 19.73 -25.67 19.57
N GLN A 163 19.59 -26.21 18.35
CA GLN A 163 20.22 -27.46 17.96
C GLN A 163 21.65 -27.27 17.40
N THR A 164 21.88 -26.20 16.64
CA THR A 164 23.09 -26.06 15.83
C THR A 164 24.02 -24.94 16.28
N MET A 165 23.52 -23.94 17.02
CA MET A 165 24.25 -22.75 17.46
C MET A 165 25.03 -22.04 16.33
N ARG A 166 24.50 -21.99 15.14
CA ARG A 166 25.18 -21.39 13.98
C ARG A 166 24.87 -19.88 13.89
N ASN A 167 25.85 -19.11 13.46
CA ASN A 167 25.69 -17.66 13.25
C ASN A 167 24.61 -17.31 12.22
N LYS A 168 24.34 -18.20 11.28
CA LYS A 168 23.32 -17.98 10.24
C LYS A 168 21.92 -17.83 10.81
N GLU A 169 21.52 -18.71 11.72
CA GLU A 169 20.22 -18.67 12.38
C GLU A 169 20.06 -17.39 13.24
N LEU A 170 21.15 -16.97 13.90
CA LEU A 170 21.17 -15.72 14.66
C LEU A 170 20.98 -14.50 13.75
N ILE A 171 21.70 -14.42 12.63
CA ILE A 171 21.53 -13.34 11.63
C ILE A 171 20.10 -13.30 11.11
N GLN A 172 19.50 -14.47 10.85
CA GLN A 172 18.11 -14.54 10.38
C GLN A 172 17.14 -14.00 11.44
N ILE A 173 17.28 -14.34 12.71
CA ILE A 173 16.43 -13.81 13.80
C ILE A 173 16.56 -12.29 13.89
N LEU A 174 17.79 -11.76 13.86
CA LEU A 174 18.00 -10.31 13.87
C LEU A 174 17.37 -9.60 12.67
N GLY A 175 17.37 -10.24 11.49
CA GLY A 175 16.68 -9.73 10.30
C GLY A 175 15.16 -9.68 10.48
N LEU A 176 14.57 -10.70 11.11
CA LEU A 176 13.14 -10.71 11.42
C LEU A 176 12.78 -9.67 12.49
N GLU A 177 13.60 -9.49 13.52
CA GLU A 177 13.42 -8.43 14.53
C GLU A 177 13.39 -7.05 13.89
N LYS A 178 14.34 -6.75 12.99
CA LYS A 178 14.36 -5.51 12.23
C LYS A 178 13.08 -5.31 11.40
N SER A 179 12.60 -6.38 10.75
CA SER A 179 11.34 -6.35 9.97
C SER A 179 10.14 -6.02 10.86
N LEU A 180 10.06 -6.58 12.07
CA LEU A 180 8.98 -6.28 13.03
C LEU A 180 9.01 -4.82 13.50
N VAL A 181 10.19 -4.23 13.67
CA VAL A 181 10.33 -2.80 14.00
C VAL A 181 9.76 -1.94 12.88
N TYR A 182 10.10 -2.21 11.61
CA TYR A 182 9.53 -1.49 10.48
C TYR A 182 8.01 -1.63 10.43
N PHE A 183 7.49 -2.84 10.54
CA PHE A 183 6.04 -3.09 10.51
C PHE A 183 5.32 -2.37 11.64
N SER A 184 5.82 -2.46 12.87
CA SER A 184 5.23 -1.78 14.03
C SER A 184 5.21 -0.25 13.85
N THR A 185 6.28 0.34 13.29
CA THR A 185 6.35 1.78 13.05
C THR A 185 5.35 2.21 11.97
N SER A 186 5.32 1.48 10.86
CA SER A 186 4.41 1.75 9.74
C SER A 186 2.95 1.58 10.12
N LEU A 187 2.58 0.51 10.85
CA LEU A 187 1.22 0.27 11.30
C LEU A 187 0.73 1.37 12.26
N LYS A 188 1.56 1.81 13.21
CA LYS A 188 1.23 2.92 14.11
C LYS A 188 1.02 4.23 13.37
N SER A 189 1.86 4.55 12.39
CA SER A 189 1.72 5.76 11.57
C SER A 189 0.45 5.69 10.71
N THR A 190 0.17 4.53 10.13
CA THR A 190 -1.05 4.27 9.35
C THR A 190 -2.30 4.39 10.21
N GLU A 191 -2.31 3.82 11.42
CA GLU A 191 -3.43 3.92 12.38
C GLU A 191 -3.78 5.40 12.64
N VAL A 192 -2.77 6.23 12.97
CA VAL A 192 -2.98 7.67 13.19
C VAL A 192 -3.55 8.36 11.97
N THR A 193 -3.10 7.98 10.77
CA THR A 193 -3.59 8.55 9.51
C THR A 193 -5.05 8.16 9.26
N LEU A 194 -5.43 6.89 9.48
CA LEU A 194 -6.81 6.42 9.35
C LEU A 194 -7.75 7.09 10.36
N GLU A 195 -7.32 7.26 11.61
CA GLU A 195 -8.09 8.00 12.60
C GLU A 195 -8.31 9.47 12.23
N LYS A 196 -7.33 10.12 11.58
CA LYS A 196 -7.52 11.47 11.04
C LYS A 196 -8.54 11.50 9.92
N ILE A 197 -8.56 10.50 9.03
CA ILE A 197 -9.56 10.37 7.96
C ILE A 197 -10.95 10.24 8.58
N LEU A 198 -11.12 9.36 9.55
CA LEU A 198 -12.40 9.09 10.20
C LEU A 198 -12.97 10.35 10.92
N ARG A 199 -12.10 11.09 11.64
CA ARG A 199 -12.52 12.25 12.43
C ARG A 199 -12.51 13.57 11.66
N GLY A 200 -11.63 13.68 10.66
CA GLY A 200 -11.24 14.97 10.07
C GLY A 200 -12.13 15.45 8.93
N ARG A 201 -13.07 14.65 8.43
CA ARG A 201 -13.89 14.94 7.23
C ARG A 201 -13.08 15.39 6.00
N ILE A 202 -11.81 14.96 5.93
CA ILE A 202 -10.89 15.28 4.84
C ILE A 202 -11.35 14.56 3.56
N ILE A 203 -11.89 13.35 3.71
CA ILE A 203 -12.49 12.57 2.64
C ILE A 203 -14.00 12.52 2.90
N LYS A 204 -14.79 12.73 1.85
CA LYS A 204 -16.25 12.55 1.95
C LYS A 204 -16.56 11.07 2.06
N LEU A 205 -17.04 10.66 3.23
CA LEU A 205 -17.50 9.32 3.52
C LEU A 205 -19.03 9.26 3.47
N TYR A 206 -19.57 8.14 3.02
CA TYR A 206 -20.94 7.73 3.18
C TYR A 206 -21.02 6.64 4.26
N ASP A 207 -22.20 6.33 4.77
CA ASP A 207 -22.37 5.37 5.88
C ASP A 207 -21.64 4.03 5.62
N ALA A 208 -21.74 3.51 4.40
CA ALA A 208 -21.03 2.28 4.01
C ALA A 208 -19.48 2.44 3.93
N ASP A 209 -18.99 3.64 3.69
CA ASP A 209 -17.56 3.94 3.67
C ASP A 209 -17.03 4.06 5.11
N GLU A 210 -17.83 4.61 6.04
CA GLU A 210 -17.47 4.69 7.45
C GLU A 210 -17.30 3.29 8.07
N GLU A 211 -18.26 2.36 7.82
CA GLU A 211 -18.15 0.96 8.24
C GLU A 211 -16.90 0.30 7.67
N LEU A 212 -16.61 0.49 6.38
CA LEU A 212 -15.41 -0.06 5.73
C LEU A 212 -14.12 0.52 6.31
N LEU A 213 -14.10 1.82 6.64
CA LEU A 213 -12.94 2.47 7.27
C LEU A 213 -12.72 1.95 8.69
N GLU A 214 -13.78 1.71 9.46
CA GLU A 214 -13.69 1.09 10.77
C GLU A 214 -13.11 -0.32 10.67
N ASP A 215 -13.54 -1.11 9.70
CA ASP A 215 -12.97 -2.44 9.43
C ASP A 215 -11.46 -2.36 9.11
N VAL A 216 -11.03 -1.38 8.30
CA VAL A 216 -9.61 -1.15 8.01
C VAL A 216 -8.83 -0.83 9.28
N ILE A 217 -9.38 0.04 10.15
CA ILE A 217 -8.73 0.39 11.43
C ILE A 217 -8.62 -0.83 12.34
N ILE A 218 -9.64 -1.68 12.38
CA ILE A 218 -9.60 -2.93 13.17
C ILE A 218 -8.51 -3.85 12.66
N GLU A 219 -8.41 -4.07 11.34
CA GLU A 219 -7.38 -4.92 10.74
C GLU A 219 -5.96 -4.38 10.99
N VAL A 220 -5.76 -3.06 10.91
CA VAL A 220 -4.47 -2.41 11.24
C VAL A 220 -4.11 -2.58 12.71
N LYS A 221 -5.09 -2.50 13.63
CA LYS A 221 -4.87 -2.71 15.07
C LYS A 221 -4.60 -4.16 15.43
N GLN A 222 -5.07 -5.10 14.63
CA GLN A 222 -4.79 -6.54 14.81
C GLN A 222 -3.39 -6.93 14.36
N ALA A 223 -2.81 -6.16 13.44
CA ALA A 223 -1.45 -6.37 12.94
C ALA A 223 -0.43 -5.75 13.88
#